data_6bcd700b2495dd464a7c8d084f49ca3a
#
_entry.id   6bcd700b2495dd464a7c8d084f49ca3a
#
_cell.length_a   1.000
_cell.length_b   1.000
_cell.length_c   1.000
_cell.angle_alpha   90.00
_cell.angle_beta   90.00
_cell.angle_gamma   90.00
#
_symmetry.space_group_name_H-M   'P 1'
#
loop_
_entity.id
_entity.type
_entity.pdbx_description
1 polymer ?
#
loop_
_entity_poly.entity_id
_entity_poly.type
_entity_poly.pdbx_seq_one_letter_code
_entity_poly.pdbx_strand_id
1 'polypeptide(L)'
;LKDLGYDLSGDELQTVFTQFKALADKKKHVMDEDLEAIVTQGVLRTAETFVLEYLHVTAGTTVMPMASVKLSINGRSVKDAGYGNGPIDAAYNTIAKLTGTESELLRFSISALTGGTDAQGEVTVRLKENGLVALGRGSDPDIITASALAFINGLNRLEYLKAHPAERGQSV
;
A
#
# COMPACT_ATOMS: atom_id res chain seq x y z
N LEU A 1 -2.87 8.21 17.72
CA LEU A 1 -2.78 6.84 17.18
C LEU A 1 -4.03 6.02 17.54
N LYS A 2 -4.53 6.10 18.78
CA LYS A 2 -5.78 5.43 19.17
C LYS A 2 -6.96 5.91 18.33
N ASP A 3 -7.06 7.20 18.03
CA ASP A 3 -8.10 7.78 17.18
C ASP A 3 -7.99 7.31 15.71
N LEU A 4 -6.80 6.84 15.30
CA LEU A 4 -6.54 6.23 14.00
C LEU A 4 -6.72 4.69 14.00
N GLY A 5 -7.15 4.10 15.13
CA GLY A 5 -7.45 2.69 15.27
C GLY A 5 -6.23 1.79 15.55
N TYR A 6 -5.11 2.36 16.02
CA TYR A 6 -3.93 1.60 16.39
C TYR A 6 -3.83 1.43 17.91
N ASP A 7 -3.88 0.19 18.38
CA ASP A 7 -3.57 -0.17 19.77
C ASP A 7 -2.19 -0.84 19.81
N LEU A 8 -1.20 -0.09 20.28
CA LEU A 8 0.20 -0.47 20.30
C LEU A 8 0.63 -0.85 21.70
N SER A 9 1.46 -1.88 21.82
CA SER A 9 2.16 -2.21 23.06
C SER A 9 3.15 -1.10 23.47
N GLY A 10 3.63 -1.11 24.70
CA GLY A 10 4.55 -0.09 25.18
C GLY A 10 5.83 0.05 24.36
N ASP A 11 6.42 -1.08 23.92
CA ASP A 11 7.65 -1.11 23.14
C ASP A 11 7.42 -0.62 21.70
N GLU A 12 6.29 -0.99 21.10
CA GLU A 12 5.86 -0.53 19.79
C GLU A 12 5.58 0.97 19.80
N LEU A 13 4.89 1.46 20.83
CA LEU A 13 4.63 2.89 21.01
C LEU A 13 5.92 3.69 21.14
N GLN A 14 6.93 3.15 21.84
CA GLN A 14 8.24 3.79 21.99
C GLN A 14 8.98 3.85 20.64
N THR A 15 8.89 2.81 19.83
CA THR A 15 9.47 2.75 18.48
C THR A 15 8.83 3.80 17.57
N VAL A 16 7.49 3.85 17.56
CA VAL A 16 6.72 4.83 16.78
C VAL A 16 7.03 6.25 17.27
N PHE A 17 7.11 6.49 18.57
CA PHE A 17 7.42 7.80 19.12
C PHE A 17 8.80 8.29 18.71
N THR A 18 9.80 7.41 18.68
CA THR A 18 11.15 7.74 18.22
C THR A 18 11.18 8.15 16.75
N GLN A 19 10.48 7.39 15.90
CA GLN A 19 10.36 7.70 14.47
C GLN A 19 9.54 8.97 14.22
N PHE A 20 8.45 9.17 14.97
CA PHE A 20 7.66 10.39 14.94
C PHE A 20 8.50 11.62 15.26
N LYS A 21 9.31 11.55 16.32
CA LYS A 21 10.19 12.66 16.72
C LYS A 21 11.19 13.01 15.62
N ALA A 22 11.82 12.00 15.01
CA ALA A 22 12.75 12.19 13.90
C ALA A 22 12.07 12.80 12.65
N LEU A 23 10.79 12.48 12.41
CA LEU A 23 10.00 13.08 11.33
C LEU A 23 9.59 14.52 11.66
N ALA A 24 9.13 14.78 12.89
CA ALA A 24 8.72 16.11 13.35
C ALA A 24 9.88 17.13 13.33
N ASP A 25 11.09 16.67 13.58
CA ASP A 25 12.31 17.51 13.48
C ASP A 25 12.61 17.93 12.02
N LYS A 26 12.12 17.18 11.03
CA LYS A 26 12.35 17.43 9.60
C LYS A 26 11.16 18.07 8.90
N LYS A 27 9.95 17.91 9.41
CA LYS A 27 8.71 18.30 8.76
C LYS A 27 7.90 19.26 9.64
N LYS A 28 7.61 20.44 9.11
CA LYS A 28 6.94 21.53 9.84
C LYS A 28 5.49 21.24 10.25
N HIS A 29 4.82 20.32 9.53
CA HIS A 29 3.48 19.82 9.83
C HIS A 29 3.46 18.31 9.62
N VAL A 30 3.15 17.56 10.66
CA VAL A 30 2.94 16.10 10.60
C VAL A 30 1.44 15.85 10.48
N MET A 31 1.05 15.08 9.48
CA MET A 31 -0.34 14.69 9.21
C MET A 31 -0.62 13.29 9.76
N ASP A 32 -1.89 12.91 9.86
CA ASP A 32 -2.31 11.59 10.32
C ASP A 32 -1.74 10.47 9.45
N GLU A 33 -1.64 10.70 8.15
CA GLU A 33 -1.04 9.77 7.19
C GLU A 33 0.46 9.51 7.46
N ASP A 34 1.18 10.48 8.00
CA ASP A 34 2.58 10.32 8.40
C ASP A 34 2.70 9.41 9.63
N LEU A 35 1.78 9.56 10.58
CA LEU A 35 1.71 8.71 11.77
C LEU A 35 1.35 7.26 11.40
N GLU A 36 0.34 7.08 10.55
CA GLU A 36 -0.04 5.77 10.03
C GLU A 36 1.12 5.09 9.28
N ALA A 37 1.92 5.88 8.55
CA ALA A 37 3.11 5.36 7.87
C ALA A 37 4.18 4.86 8.84
N ILE A 38 4.46 5.63 9.90
CA ILE A 38 5.43 5.24 10.91
C ILE A 38 5.01 3.93 11.58
N VAL A 39 3.74 3.80 11.93
CA VAL A 39 3.19 2.56 12.52
C VAL A 39 3.31 1.39 11.56
N THR A 40 2.92 1.58 10.32
CA THR A 40 2.91 0.52 9.30
C THR A 40 4.34 0.05 8.95
N GLN A 41 5.30 0.95 8.89
CA GLN A 41 6.70 0.63 8.54
C GLN A 41 7.54 0.17 9.75
N GLY A 42 7.27 0.74 10.92
CA GLY A 42 8.12 0.56 12.10
C GLY A 42 7.73 -0.58 13.02
N VAL A 43 6.46 -0.90 13.10
CA VAL A 43 5.92 -1.82 14.11
C VAL A 43 5.26 -3.05 13.49
N LEU A 44 4.60 -2.86 12.36
CA LEU A 44 3.84 -3.93 11.73
C LEU A 44 4.63 -4.54 10.57
N ARG A 45 5.50 -5.50 10.86
CA ARG A 45 5.89 -6.51 9.88
C ARG A 45 4.65 -7.36 9.60
N THR A 46 3.81 -6.87 8.70
CA THR A 46 2.73 -7.68 8.14
C THR A 46 3.37 -8.89 7.46
N ALA A 47 2.89 -10.08 7.78
CA ALA A 47 3.23 -11.25 6.99
C ALA A 47 2.90 -10.89 5.52
N GLU A 48 3.88 -11.02 4.65
CA GLU A 48 3.73 -10.71 3.23
C GLU A 48 2.91 -11.84 2.57
N THR A 49 1.60 -11.74 2.69
CA THR A 49 0.66 -12.67 2.03
C THR A 49 0.80 -12.58 0.52
N PHE A 50 0.95 -11.35 0.03
CA PHE A 50 1.11 -11.03 -1.39
C PHE A 50 2.45 -10.36 -1.64
N VAL A 51 3.22 -10.89 -2.59
CA VAL A 51 4.51 -10.33 -3.01
C VAL A 51 4.51 -10.16 -4.53
N LEU A 52 4.87 -8.97 -5.02
CA LEU A 52 5.03 -8.74 -6.45
C LEU A 52 6.31 -9.40 -6.94
N GLU A 53 6.18 -10.37 -7.86
CA GLU A 53 7.32 -11.01 -8.51
C GLU A 53 7.61 -10.37 -9.88
N TYR A 54 6.57 -9.93 -10.59
CA TYR A 54 6.69 -9.40 -11.94
C TYR A 54 5.52 -8.49 -12.28
N LEU A 55 5.81 -7.36 -12.92
CA LEU A 55 4.85 -6.47 -13.54
C LEU A 55 5.36 -6.05 -14.91
N HIS A 56 4.53 -6.24 -15.94
CA HIS A 56 4.73 -5.67 -17.26
C HIS A 56 3.47 -4.95 -17.69
N VAL A 57 3.64 -3.73 -18.22
CA VAL A 57 2.53 -2.88 -18.63
C VAL A 57 2.74 -2.44 -20.07
N THR A 58 1.69 -2.55 -20.87
CA THR A 58 1.61 -1.96 -22.19
C THR A 58 0.59 -0.84 -22.18
N ALA A 59 1.00 0.38 -22.53
CA ALA A 59 0.13 1.54 -22.61
C ALA A 59 0.59 2.49 -23.70
N GLY A 60 -0.35 3.25 -24.24
CA GLY A 60 -0.10 4.26 -25.26
C GLY A 60 -1.41 4.84 -25.78
N THR A 61 -1.31 5.81 -26.69
CA THR A 61 -2.48 6.50 -27.23
C THR A 61 -3.31 5.68 -28.21
N THR A 62 -2.72 4.62 -28.76
CA THR A 62 -3.33 3.78 -29.82
C THR A 62 -3.50 2.31 -29.41
N VAL A 63 -3.12 1.97 -28.17
CA VAL A 63 -3.22 0.60 -27.63
C VAL A 63 -4.10 0.59 -26.39
N MET A 64 -4.82 -0.52 -26.19
CA MET A 64 -5.57 -0.72 -24.97
C MET A 64 -4.59 -0.97 -23.81
N PRO A 65 -4.67 -0.22 -22.71
CA PRO A 65 -3.81 -0.44 -21.55
C PRO A 65 -3.98 -1.86 -21.00
N MET A 66 -2.88 -2.57 -20.83
CA MET A 66 -2.85 -3.94 -20.34
C MET A 66 -1.71 -4.12 -19.34
N ALA A 67 -1.95 -4.94 -18.32
CA ALA A 67 -0.91 -5.36 -17.38
C ALA A 67 -0.84 -6.88 -17.31
N SER A 68 0.40 -7.42 -17.31
CA SER A 68 0.70 -8.79 -16.94
C SER A 68 1.35 -8.77 -15.56
N VAL A 69 0.80 -9.52 -14.63
CA VAL A 69 1.22 -9.53 -13.23
C VAL A 69 1.53 -10.96 -12.80
N LYS A 70 2.60 -11.11 -12.05
CA LYS A 70 2.93 -12.35 -11.33
C LYS A 70 3.09 -12.01 -9.84
N LEU A 71 2.35 -12.71 -9.00
CA LEU A 71 2.39 -12.58 -7.55
C LEU A 71 2.78 -13.91 -6.91
N SER A 72 3.50 -13.83 -5.79
CA SER A 72 3.51 -14.89 -4.81
C SER A 72 2.35 -14.66 -3.82
N ILE A 73 1.49 -15.65 -3.64
CA ILE A 73 0.40 -15.66 -2.66
C ILE A 73 0.67 -16.79 -1.67
N ASN A 74 1.01 -16.45 -0.42
CA ASN A 74 1.44 -17.42 0.60
C ASN A 74 2.55 -18.35 0.09
N GLY A 75 3.53 -17.80 -0.65
CA GLY A 75 4.65 -18.53 -1.20
C GLY A 75 4.36 -19.30 -2.51
N ARG A 76 3.12 -19.27 -3.02
CA ARG A 76 2.74 -19.88 -4.29
C ARG A 76 2.64 -18.82 -5.39
N SER A 77 3.40 -18.99 -6.47
CA SER A 77 3.36 -18.09 -7.62
C SER A 77 2.09 -18.29 -8.46
N VAL A 78 1.42 -17.19 -8.76
CA VAL A 78 0.28 -17.09 -9.67
C VAL A 78 0.50 -15.94 -10.66
N LYS A 79 -0.07 -16.04 -11.85
CA LYS A 79 0.06 -14.98 -12.87
C LYS A 79 -1.24 -14.84 -13.67
N ASP A 80 -1.51 -13.63 -14.12
CA ASP A 80 -2.60 -13.30 -15.03
C ASP A 80 -2.27 -12.02 -15.81
N ALA A 81 -3.10 -11.71 -16.78
CA ALA A 81 -3.08 -10.46 -17.51
C ALA A 81 -4.49 -9.88 -17.61
N GLY A 82 -4.58 -8.56 -17.64
CA GLY A 82 -5.86 -7.86 -17.70
C GLY A 82 -5.73 -6.46 -18.29
N TYR A 83 -6.87 -5.87 -18.61
CA TYR A 83 -7.01 -4.56 -19.21
C TYR A 83 -7.50 -3.55 -18.17
N GLY A 84 -7.31 -2.26 -18.49
CA GLY A 84 -7.84 -1.15 -17.70
C GLY A 84 -7.98 0.11 -18.55
N ASN A 85 -8.52 1.16 -17.93
CA ASN A 85 -8.65 2.48 -18.57
C ASN A 85 -7.30 3.22 -18.68
N GLY A 86 -6.31 2.78 -17.92
CA GLY A 86 -4.93 3.25 -17.94
C GLY A 86 -4.00 2.18 -17.39
N PRO A 87 -2.67 2.41 -17.43
CA PRO A 87 -1.68 1.41 -17.02
C PRO A 87 -1.82 1.01 -15.54
N ILE A 88 -2.08 1.98 -14.65
CA ILE A 88 -2.26 1.72 -13.21
C ILE A 88 -3.56 0.96 -12.97
N ASP A 89 -4.65 1.35 -13.65
CA ASP A 89 -5.95 0.66 -13.56
C ASP A 89 -5.84 -0.79 -14.06
N ALA A 90 -5.14 -1.03 -15.17
CA ALA A 90 -4.87 -2.37 -15.66
C ALA A 90 -4.09 -3.23 -14.65
N ALA A 91 -3.06 -2.65 -14.00
CA ALA A 91 -2.29 -3.32 -12.96
C ALA A 91 -3.17 -3.66 -11.74
N TYR A 92 -3.98 -2.71 -11.26
CA TYR A 92 -4.87 -2.90 -10.11
C TYR A 92 -5.93 -3.96 -10.39
N ASN A 93 -6.60 -3.90 -11.55
CA ASN A 93 -7.60 -4.89 -11.96
C ASN A 93 -7.00 -6.30 -12.00
N THR A 94 -5.79 -6.44 -12.52
CA THR A 94 -5.09 -7.74 -12.59
C THR A 94 -4.69 -8.24 -11.21
N ILE A 95 -4.15 -7.38 -10.34
CA ILE A 95 -3.82 -7.73 -8.95
C ILE A 95 -5.09 -8.12 -8.18
N ALA A 96 -6.16 -7.34 -8.30
CA ALA A 96 -7.43 -7.64 -7.64
C ALA A 96 -7.99 -9.01 -8.06
N LYS A 97 -7.94 -9.33 -9.35
CA LYS A 97 -8.35 -10.64 -9.88
C LYS A 97 -7.49 -11.78 -9.31
N LEU A 98 -6.18 -11.62 -9.22
CA LEU A 98 -5.26 -12.64 -8.70
C LEU A 98 -5.42 -12.85 -7.19
N THR A 99 -5.65 -11.79 -6.43
CA THR A 99 -5.79 -11.84 -4.97
C THR A 99 -7.21 -12.14 -4.49
N GLY A 100 -8.21 -11.99 -5.37
CA GLY A 100 -9.63 -12.15 -5.03
C GLY A 100 -10.16 -11.05 -4.10
N THR A 101 -9.46 -9.91 -3.99
CA THR A 101 -9.93 -8.80 -3.15
C THR A 101 -11.14 -8.11 -3.74
N GLU A 102 -12.06 -7.70 -2.88
CA GLU A 102 -13.19 -6.81 -3.20
C GLU A 102 -12.97 -5.40 -2.64
N SER A 103 -11.71 -5.04 -2.40
CA SER A 103 -11.37 -3.75 -1.82
C SER A 103 -11.71 -2.59 -2.76
N GLU A 104 -12.27 -1.54 -2.17
CA GLU A 104 -12.51 -0.25 -2.80
C GLU A 104 -11.29 0.65 -2.61
N LEU A 105 -10.82 1.29 -3.67
CA LEU A 105 -9.79 2.31 -3.62
C LEU A 105 -10.43 3.66 -3.24
N LEU A 106 -10.29 4.06 -1.98
CA LEU A 106 -10.85 5.32 -1.47
C LEU A 106 -9.99 6.53 -1.83
N ARG A 107 -8.67 6.36 -1.87
CA ARG A 107 -7.73 7.43 -2.16
C ARG A 107 -6.50 6.90 -2.85
N PHE A 108 -6.01 7.68 -3.79
CA PHE A 108 -4.75 7.49 -4.48
C PHE A 108 -3.99 8.82 -4.50
N SER A 109 -2.75 8.82 -4.06
CA SER A 109 -1.91 10.03 -4.08
C SER A 109 -0.48 9.68 -4.46
N ILE A 110 0.12 10.59 -5.22
CA ILE A 110 1.51 10.51 -5.67
C ILE A 110 2.26 11.70 -5.08
N SER A 111 3.45 11.44 -4.54
CA SER A 111 4.39 12.46 -4.11
C SER A 111 5.79 12.14 -4.62
N ALA A 112 6.57 13.18 -4.95
CA ALA A 112 7.96 13.02 -5.27
C ALA A 112 8.78 13.04 -3.97
N LEU A 113 9.64 12.03 -3.76
CA LEU A 113 10.53 11.95 -2.62
C LEU A 113 11.82 12.76 -2.85
N THR A 114 12.25 12.85 -4.09
CA THR A 114 13.48 13.54 -4.51
C THR A 114 13.24 14.37 -5.76
N GLY A 115 14.13 15.32 -6.07
CA GLY A 115 14.12 16.08 -7.33
C GLY A 115 15.10 15.48 -8.33
N GLY A 116 14.86 15.71 -9.63
CA GLY A 116 15.72 15.24 -10.72
C GLY A 116 15.06 14.21 -11.62
N THR A 117 15.78 13.72 -12.61
CA THR A 117 15.28 12.74 -13.60
C THR A 117 15.23 11.31 -13.04
N ASP A 118 15.92 11.04 -11.95
CA ASP A 118 15.98 9.80 -11.18
C ASP A 118 15.16 9.88 -9.88
N ALA A 119 14.26 10.86 -9.79
CA ALA A 119 13.39 11.05 -8.64
C ALA A 119 12.56 9.80 -8.36
N GLN A 120 12.61 9.32 -7.11
CA GLN A 120 11.68 8.29 -6.65
C GLN A 120 10.30 8.90 -6.45
N GLY A 121 9.29 8.27 -7.04
CA GLY A 121 7.89 8.53 -6.76
C GLY A 121 7.41 7.68 -5.60
N GLU A 122 6.74 8.28 -4.64
CA GLU A 122 5.99 7.56 -3.61
C GLU A 122 4.51 7.58 -3.96
N VAL A 123 3.88 6.42 -3.92
CA VAL A 123 2.43 6.27 -4.04
C VAL A 123 1.86 5.83 -2.70
N THR A 124 0.80 6.50 -2.29
CA THR A 124 0.00 6.11 -1.14
C THR A 124 -1.42 5.81 -1.60
N VAL A 125 -1.94 4.66 -1.20
CA VAL A 125 -3.32 4.25 -1.44
C VAL A 125 -4.05 4.03 -0.12
N ARG A 126 -5.35 4.30 -0.12
CA ARG A 126 -6.26 3.96 0.98
C ARG A 126 -7.30 3.00 0.44
N LEU A 127 -7.32 1.80 1.00
CA LEU A 127 -8.22 0.71 0.59
C LEU A 127 -9.25 0.45 1.68
N LYS A 128 -10.46 0.06 1.25
CA LYS A 128 -11.54 -0.36 2.17
C LYS A 128 -12.11 -1.69 1.72
N GLU A 129 -12.24 -2.63 2.64
CA GLU A 129 -12.89 -3.93 2.40
C GLU A 129 -13.56 -4.41 3.69
N ASN A 130 -14.84 -4.79 3.59
CA ASN A 130 -15.62 -5.30 4.74
C ASN A 130 -15.57 -4.39 5.98
N GLY A 131 -15.60 -3.07 5.78
CA GLY A 131 -15.53 -2.08 6.86
C GLY A 131 -14.12 -1.81 7.40
N LEU A 132 -13.11 -2.59 6.99
CA LEU A 132 -11.72 -2.35 7.32
C LEU A 132 -11.12 -1.34 6.36
N VAL A 133 -10.28 -0.46 6.87
CA VAL A 133 -9.53 0.53 6.09
C VAL A 133 -8.05 0.30 6.29
N ALA A 134 -7.30 0.26 5.20
CA ALA A 134 -5.86 0.09 5.21
C ALA A 134 -5.15 1.10 4.31
N LEU A 135 -3.98 1.52 4.73
CA LEU A 135 -3.03 2.29 3.93
C LEU A 135 -1.97 1.37 3.35
N GLY A 136 -1.67 1.58 2.07
CA GLY A 136 -0.53 0.97 1.42
C GLY A 136 0.39 2.03 0.83
N ARG A 137 1.70 1.82 0.89
CA ARG A 137 2.71 2.68 0.29
C ARG A 137 3.64 1.87 -0.59
N GLY A 138 4.07 2.48 -1.67
CA GLY A 138 5.08 1.94 -2.57
C GLY A 138 5.95 3.05 -3.12
N SER A 139 7.23 2.78 -3.26
CA SER A 139 8.22 3.72 -3.79
C SER A 139 9.03 3.03 -4.87
N ASP A 140 9.14 3.66 -6.02
CA ASP A 140 9.93 3.18 -7.16
C ASP A 140 10.20 4.36 -8.11
N PRO A 141 11.29 4.37 -8.88
CA PRO A 141 11.47 5.34 -9.97
C PRO A 141 10.37 5.26 -11.03
N ASP A 142 9.83 4.06 -11.29
CA ASP A 142 8.65 3.86 -12.12
C ASP A 142 7.37 3.96 -11.29
N ILE A 143 6.57 4.99 -11.57
CA ILE A 143 5.34 5.28 -10.83
C ILE A 143 4.27 4.19 -10.95
N ILE A 144 4.30 3.41 -12.02
CA ILE A 144 3.38 2.27 -12.22
C ILE A 144 3.76 1.14 -11.27
N THR A 145 5.05 0.84 -11.17
CA THR A 145 5.60 -0.12 -10.20
C THR A 145 5.33 0.34 -8.77
N ALA A 146 5.60 1.62 -8.44
CA ALA A 146 5.29 2.19 -7.13
C ALA A 146 3.80 2.05 -6.78
N SER A 147 2.90 2.27 -7.76
CA SER A 147 1.45 2.12 -7.59
C SER A 147 1.05 0.68 -7.29
N ALA A 148 1.60 -0.29 -8.03
CA ALA A 148 1.35 -1.71 -7.79
C ALA A 148 1.84 -2.16 -6.41
N LEU A 149 3.03 -1.72 -5.99
CA LEU A 149 3.59 -1.99 -4.66
C LEU A 149 2.71 -1.39 -3.55
N ALA A 150 2.24 -0.14 -3.73
CA ALA A 150 1.34 0.50 -2.78
C ALA A 150 0.04 -0.29 -2.62
N PHE A 151 -0.56 -0.75 -3.72
CA PHE A 151 -1.79 -1.54 -3.70
C PHE A 151 -1.58 -2.88 -2.98
N ILE A 152 -0.51 -3.61 -3.31
CA ILE A 152 -0.18 -4.89 -2.68
C ILE A 152 0.07 -4.72 -1.17
N ASN A 153 0.80 -3.68 -0.76
CA ASN A 153 1.05 -3.38 0.65
C ASN A 153 -0.25 -3.06 1.39
N GLY A 154 -1.17 -2.32 0.75
CA GLY A 154 -2.52 -2.09 1.29
C GLY A 154 -3.32 -3.37 1.46
N LEU A 155 -3.26 -4.29 0.49
CA LEU A 155 -3.90 -5.60 0.58
C LEU A 155 -3.30 -6.47 1.68
N ASN A 156 -1.97 -6.50 1.81
CA ASN A 156 -1.30 -7.20 2.91
C ASN A 156 -1.76 -6.67 4.27
N ARG A 157 -1.94 -5.36 4.39
CA ARG A 157 -2.46 -4.75 5.61
C ARG A 157 -3.91 -5.15 5.88
N LEU A 158 -4.77 -5.21 4.85
CA LEU A 158 -6.14 -5.69 4.99
C LEU A 158 -6.17 -7.15 5.45
N GLU A 159 -5.34 -8.03 4.89
CA GLU A 159 -5.23 -9.43 5.31
C GLU A 159 -4.79 -9.56 6.78
N TYR A 160 -3.81 -8.75 7.18
CA TYR A 160 -3.40 -8.69 8.58
C TYR A 160 -4.56 -8.30 9.50
N LEU A 161 -5.29 -7.22 9.18
CA LEU A 161 -6.44 -6.76 9.96
C LEU A 161 -7.58 -7.78 10.01
N LYS A 162 -7.79 -8.55 8.94
CA LYS A 162 -8.77 -9.65 8.92
C LYS A 162 -8.38 -10.77 9.89
N ALA A 163 -7.09 -11.11 9.96
CA ALA A 163 -6.56 -12.16 10.83
C ALA A 163 -6.49 -11.75 12.32
N HIS A 164 -6.47 -10.43 12.61
CA HIS A 164 -6.31 -9.89 13.98
C HIS A 164 -7.53 -9.02 14.37
N PRO A 165 -8.70 -9.64 14.67
CA PRO A 165 -9.92 -8.90 14.98
C PRO A 165 -9.84 -8.00 16.22
N ALA A 166 -8.99 -8.34 17.19
CA ALA A 166 -8.79 -7.56 18.41
C ALA A 166 -8.12 -6.19 18.13
N GLU A 167 -7.37 -6.09 17.02
CA GLU A 167 -6.76 -4.85 16.56
C GLU A 167 -7.69 -4.00 15.66
N ARG A 168 -8.89 -4.50 15.39
CA ARG A 168 -9.96 -3.77 14.68
C ARG A 168 -10.56 -2.65 15.52
N GLY A 169 -9.79 -2.18 16.51
CA GLY A 169 -10.04 -1.12 17.46
C GLY A 169 -11.31 -0.33 17.25
N GLN A 170 -12.30 -0.60 18.09
CA GLN A 170 -13.35 0.33 18.54
C GLN A 170 -13.45 1.63 17.70
N SER A 171 -13.94 1.50 16.47
CA SER A 171 -14.55 2.58 15.74
C SER A 171 -16.04 2.57 16.09
N VAL A 172 -16.41 3.31 17.11
CA VAL A 172 -17.76 3.81 17.34
C VAL A 172 -17.68 5.31 17.23
#